data_7714f1e805be43d05cdfac95dafc858b
#
_entry.id   7714f1e805be43d05cdfac95dafc858b
#
_cell.length_a   1.000
_cell.length_b   1.000
_cell.length_c   1.000
_cell.angle_alpha   90.00
_cell.angle_beta   90.00
_cell.angle_gamma   90.00
#
_symmetry.space_group_name_H-M   'P 1'
#
loop_
_entity.id
_entity.type
_entity.pdbx_description
1 polymer ?
#
loop_
_entity_poly.entity_id
_entity_poly.type
_entity_poly.pdbx_seq_one_letter_code
_entity_poly.pdbx_strand_id
1 'polypeptide(L)'
;VLAWVDENESQRNSDIGFLIRYSQDIGLDKYGQGVGNYISTGTYFDPALYGRPTIEGRNAALIGRGGIFAGGQWQDFDQSRVSEDVTHSFYEGSRPLHPFEGETIPIDPEKAKTQGKYSWAKSPRYDVEGFGHLPLETGPLARRVAAAGPNAAPHQDSDPLFLDIYNKIGPSVLTRQLARLHEAPKYFKWVRSWLDQLDLKESFYSKPTEYAEGKGFGATEAARGALADWIVIENNKI
;
A
#
# COMPACT_ATOMS: atom_id res chain seq x y z
N VAL A 1 -7.60 -11.90 -19.16
CA VAL A 1 -7.34 -10.59 -19.82
C VAL A 1 -6.88 -10.82 -21.23
N LEU A 2 -5.87 -11.66 -21.47
CA LEU A 2 -5.36 -11.89 -22.83
C LEU A 2 -6.42 -12.50 -23.75
N ALA A 3 -7.07 -13.58 -23.32
CA ALA A 3 -8.17 -14.17 -24.07
C ALA A 3 -9.29 -13.15 -24.32
N TRP A 4 -9.64 -12.34 -23.31
CA TRP A 4 -10.66 -11.30 -23.47
C TRP A 4 -10.23 -10.19 -24.45
N VAL A 5 -8.97 -9.79 -24.46
CA VAL A 5 -8.42 -8.82 -25.42
C VAL A 5 -8.42 -9.40 -26.83
N ASP A 6 -8.11 -10.68 -26.97
CA ASP A 6 -8.08 -11.34 -28.28
C ASP A 6 -9.49 -11.61 -28.85
N GLU A 7 -10.46 -11.86 -27.99
CA GLU A 7 -11.87 -12.09 -28.38
C GLU A 7 -12.63 -10.80 -28.68
N ASN A 8 -12.18 -9.65 -28.12
CA ASN A 8 -12.84 -8.35 -28.30
C ASN A 8 -12.01 -7.43 -29.20
N GLU A 9 -12.42 -7.29 -30.44
CA GLU A 9 -11.73 -6.50 -31.46
C GLU A 9 -11.51 -5.04 -31.02
N SER A 10 -12.47 -4.43 -30.34
CA SER A 10 -12.34 -3.06 -29.81
C SER A 10 -11.25 -2.94 -28.75
N GLN A 11 -11.07 -3.95 -27.94
CA GLN A 11 -10.01 -3.99 -26.92
C GLN A 11 -8.66 -4.39 -27.51
N ARG A 12 -8.67 -5.25 -28.52
CA ARG A 12 -7.49 -5.65 -29.25
C ARG A 12 -6.77 -4.46 -29.88
N ASN A 13 -7.52 -3.49 -30.38
CA ASN A 13 -7.02 -2.30 -31.04
C ASN A 13 -6.86 -1.09 -30.09
N SER A 14 -7.12 -1.26 -28.78
CA SER A 14 -6.91 -0.22 -27.77
C SER A 14 -5.45 -0.15 -27.33
N ASP A 15 -5.07 0.99 -26.73
CA ASP A 15 -3.74 1.18 -26.14
C ASP A 15 -3.44 0.13 -25.06
N ILE A 16 -4.47 -0.28 -24.29
CA ILE A 16 -4.33 -1.34 -23.27
C ILE A 16 -4.07 -2.69 -23.94
N GLY A 17 -4.82 -3.04 -24.98
CA GLY A 17 -4.60 -4.27 -25.73
C GLY A 17 -3.22 -4.32 -26.38
N PHE A 18 -2.77 -3.20 -26.95
CA PHE A 18 -1.41 -3.05 -27.47
C PHE A 18 -0.37 -3.26 -26.37
N LEU A 19 -0.51 -2.56 -25.24
CA LEU A 19 0.42 -2.67 -24.11
C LEU A 19 0.56 -4.11 -23.61
N ILE A 20 -0.56 -4.83 -23.48
CA ILE A 20 -0.55 -6.24 -23.02
C ILE A 20 0.22 -7.12 -23.98
N ARG A 21 -0.08 -7.06 -25.28
CA ARG A 21 0.61 -7.88 -26.29
C ARG A 21 2.09 -7.52 -26.39
N TYR A 22 2.39 -6.23 -26.51
CA TYR A 22 3.77 -5.76 -26.58
C TYR A 22 4.59 -6.17 -25.34
N SER A 23 3.99 -6.06 -24.16
CA SER A 23 4.63 -6.47 -22.91
C SER A 23 4.99 -7.95 -22.88
N GLN A 24 4.16 -8.80 -23.51
CA GLN A 24 4.47 -10.22 -23.65
C GLN A 24 5.57 -10.46 -24.68
N ASP A 25 5.49 -9.79 -25.83
CA ASP A 25 6.48 -9.93 -26.91
C ASP A 25 7.89 -9.59 -26.42
N ILE A 26 8.03 -8.58 -25.58
CA ILE A 26 9.31 -8.18 -24.98
C ILE A 26 9.62 -8.84 -23.63
N GLY A 27 8.73 -9.73 -23.15
CA GLY A 27 8.94 -10.55 -21.96
C GLY A 27 8.83 -9.81 -20.62
N LEU A 28 8.02 -8.75 -20.51
CA LEU A 28 7.83 -8.02 -19.23
C LEU A 28 7.19 -8.86 -18.12
N ASP A 29 6.57 -9.97 -18.48
CA ASP A 29 6.09 -10.99 -17.55
C ASP A 29 7.22 -11.73 -16.82
N LYS A 30 8.45 -11.69 -17.35
CA LYS A 30 9.64 -12.38 -16.83
C LYS A 30 10.56 -11.48 -15.99
N TYR A 31 10.30 -10.17 -15.96
CA TYR A 31 11.11 -9.21 -15.24
C TYR A 31 10.41 -8.64 -14.03
N GLY A 32 11.21 -8.21 -13.01
CA GLY A 32 10.72 -7.50 -11.85
C GLY A 32 9.91 -8.37 -10.90
N GLN A 33 10.34 -9.57 -10.62
CA GLN A 33 9.62 -10.50 -9.73
C GLN A 33 9.51 -9.96 -8.29
N GLY A 34 10.51 -9.20 -7.82
CA GLY A 34 10.49 -8.64 -6.46
C GLY A 34 10.57 -9.68 -5.36
N VAL A 35 10.17 -9.30 -4.16
CA VAL A 35 10.24 -10.17 -2.96
C VAL A 35 9.01 -11.07 -2.79
N GLY A 36 7.92 -10.81 -3.51
CA GLY A 36 6.68 -11.59 -3.40
C GLY A 36 5.91 -11.40 -2.09
N ASN A 37 6.29 -10.44 -1.26
CA ASN A 37 5.61 -10.06 -0.05
C ASN A 37 4.96 -8.69 -0.23
N TYR A 38 3.74 -8.51 0.26
CA TYR A 38 2.91 -7.34 -0.02
C TYR A 38 2.28 -6.78 1.23
N ILE A 39 2.13 -5.45 1.25
CA ILE A 39 1.42 -4.72 2.29
C ILE A 39 0.50 -3.69 1.66
N SER A 40 -0.72 -3.62 2.17
CA SER A 40 -1.66 -2.53 1.93
C SER A 40 -2.28 -2.09 3.25
N THR A 41 -2.35 -0.79 3.46
CA THR A 41 -3.05 -0.22 4.61
C THR A 41 -4.57 -0.15 4.39
N GLY A 42 -5.03 -0.53 3.19
CA GLY A 42 -6.42 -0.42 2.75
C GLY A 42 -6.76 0.92 2.10
N THR A 43 -7.72 0.90 1.19
CA THR A 43 -8.10 2.06 0.39
C THR A 43 -9.45 2.59 0.78
N TYR A 44 -9.54 3.90 0.96
CA TYR A 44 -10.73 4.72 1.14
C TYR A 44 -11.75 4.22 2.17
N PHE A 45 -12.15 5.11 3.04
CA PHE A 45 -13.25 4.85 3.98
C PHE A 45 -14.59 5.05 3.27
N ASP A 46 -15.54 4.19 3.60
CA ASP A 46 -16.93 4.43 3.19
C ASP A 46 -17.44 5.70 3.90
N PRO A 47 -17.88 6.73 3.16
CA PRO A 47 -18.40 7.95 3.76
C PRO A 47 -19.59 7.71 4.69
N ALA A 48 -20.38 6.67 4.47
CA ALA A 48 -21.50 6.30 5.34
C ALA A 48 -21.04 5.77 6.71
N LEU A 49 -19.79 5.36 6.82
CA LEU A 49 -19.17 4.85 8.04
C LEU A 49 -18.25 5.89 8.72
N TYR A 50 -18.31 7.15 8.30
CA TYR A 50 -17.48 8.24 8.77
C TYR A 50 -17.81 8.73 10.20
N GLY A 51 -17.91 7.80 11.15
CA GLY A 51 -17.52 8.07 12.51
C GLY A 51 -16.07 7.57 12.62
N ARG A 52 -15.16 8.31 13.24
CA ARG A 52 -13.73 7.95 13.33
C ARG A 52 -13.60 6.45 13.62
N PRO A 53 -13.18 5.63 12.63
CA PRO A 53 -13.08 4.20 12.86
C PRO A 53 -12.02 3.97 13.94
N THR A 54 -12.33 3.16 14.93
CA THR A 54 -11.30 2.62 15.82
C THR A 54 -10.30 1.82 14.99
N ILE A 55 -9.10 1.61 15.51
CA ILE A 55 -8.08 0.81 14.81
C ILE A 55 -8.64 -0.57 14.46
N GLU A 56 -9.43 -1.16 15.37
CA GLU A 56 -10.07 -2.46 15.16
C GLU A 56 -11.19 -2.44 14.11
N GLY A 57 -11.93 -1.35 14.03
CA GLY A 57 -13.02 -1.18 13.03
C GLY A 57 -12.55 -0.71 11.67
N ARG A 58 -11.27 -0.35 11.53
CA ARG A 58 -10.75 0.24 10.31
C ARG A 58 -10.94 -0.61 9.07
N ASN A 59 -10.60 -1.89 9.14
CA ASN A 59 -10.70 -2.79 7.98
C ASN A 59 -12.14 -2.99 7.51
N ALA A 60 -13.11 -2.94 8.42
CA ALA A 60 -14.53 -3.04 8.08
C ALA A 60 -15.07 -1.78 7.39
N ALA A 61 -14.45 -0.62 7.64
CA ALA A 61 -14.85 0.67 7.08
C ALA A 61 -14.18 0.99 5.75
N LEU A 62 -13.22 0.18 5.31
CA LEU A 62 -12.48 0.41 4.08
C LEU A 62 -13.22 -0.19 2.87
N ILE A 63 -13.28 0.57 1.77
CA ILE A 63 -13.78 0.08 0.48
C ILE A 63 -12.84 -1.02 -0.05
N GLY A 64 -11.52 -0.81 0.05
CA GLY A 64 -10.52 -1.81 -0.28
C GLY A 64 -9.81 -2.31 0.98
N ARG A 65 -9.95 -3.59 1.30
CA ARG A 65 -9.32 -4.19 2.47
C ARG A 65 -7.81 -3.98 2.48
N GLY A 66 -7.29 -3.61 3.66
CA GLY A 66 -5.87 -3.69 3.96
C GLY A 66 -5.46 -5.09 4.41
N GLY A 67 -4.16 -5.37 4.39
CA GLY A 67 -3.60 -6.63 4.86
C GLY A 67 -2.16 -6.81 4.44
N ILE A 68 -1.63 -7.92 4.87
CA ILE A 68 -0.26 -8.39 4.58
C ILE A 68 -0.38 -9.73 3.87
N PHE A 69 0.40 -9.90 2.81
CA PHE A 69 0.68 -11.21 2.24
C PHE A 69 2.18 -11.43 2.26
N ALA A 70 2.65 -12.36 3.07
CA ALA A 70 4.06 -12.69 3.19
C ALA A 70 4.24 -14.16 3.57
N GLY A 71 5.31 -14.79 3.07
CA GLY A 71 5.57 -16.19 3.32
C GLY A 71 4.45 -17.13 2.85
N GLY A 72 3.65 -16.74 1.86
CA GLY A 72 2.48 -17.49 1.39
C GLY A 72 1.23 -17.38 2.29
N GLN A 73 1.24 -16.50 3.27
CA GLN A 73 0.16 -16.34 4.23
C GLN A 73 -0.40 -14.91 4.22
N TRP A 74 -1.70 -14.77 4.52
CA TRP A 74 -2.36 -13.48 4.73
C TRP A 74 -2.50 -13.20 6.22
N GLN A 75 -2.26 -11.93 6.58
CA GLN A 75 -2.46 -11.40 7.92
C GLN A 75 -3.19 -10.05 7.81
N ASP A 76 -3.94 -9.70 8.84
CA ASP A 76 -4.49 -8.35 8.93
C ASP A 76 -3.36 -7.33 9.18
N PHE A 77 -3.56 -6.11 8.68
CA PHE A 77 -2.60 -5.04 8.91
C PHE A 77 -2.67 -4.57 10.36
N ASP A 78 -1.55 -4.61 11.05
CA ASP A 78 -1.36 -4.10 12.40
C ASP A 78 -0.21 -3.07 12.39
N GLN A 79 -0.54 -1.81 12.66
CA GLN A 79 0.44 -0.73 12.64
C GLN A 79 1.57 -0.89 13.69
N SER A 80 1.32 -1.61 14.78
CA SER A 80 2.33 -1.86 15.83
C SER A 80 3.49 -2.74 15.37
N ARG A 81 3.30 -3.45 14.25
CA ARG A 81 4.29 -4.34 13.64
C ARG A 81 5.13 -3.65 12.57
N VAL A 82 4.84 -2.38 12.24
CA VAL A 82 5.66 -1.59 11.32
C VAL A 82 6.90 -1.11 12.04
N SER A 83 8.04 -1.16 11.37
CA SER A 83 9.30 -0.65 11.88
C SER A 83 10.13 0.02 10.80
N GLU A 84 11.06 0.86 11.20
CA GLU A 84 12.05 1.50 10.34
C GLU A 84 13.43 0.91 10.63
N ASP A 85 14.03 0.31 9.62
CA ASP A 85 15.39 -0.21 9.70
C ASP A 85 16.38 0.86 9.23
N VAL A 86 17.32 1.22 10.10
CA VAL A 86 18.36 2.22 9.88
C VAL A 86 19.76 1.61 9.79
N THR A 87 19.86 0.27 9.72
CA THR A 87 21.16 -0.44 9.69
C THR A 87 22.09 0.11 8.62
N HIS A 88 21.56 0.44 7.45
CA HIS A 88 22.32 0.98 6.32
C HIS A 88 22.09 2.49 6.09
N SER A 89 21.38 3.15 6.97
CA SER A 89 21.07 4.58 6.84
C SER A 89 22.04 5.43 7.67
N PHE A 90 22.26 6.68 7.25
CA PHE A 90 23.11 7.65 7.94
C PHE A 90 22.49 8.17 9.24
N TYR A 91 21.91 7.25 10.03
CA TYR A 91 21.32 7.51 11.35
C TYR A 91 21.90 6.56 12.39
N GLU A 92 21.85 6.96 13.64
CA GLU A 92 22.18 6.08 14.75
C GLU A 92 21.21 4.90 14.81
N GLY A 93 21.69 3.77 15.33
CA GLY A 93 20.93 2.54 15.44
C GLY A 93 21.39 1.43 14.50
N SER A 94 21.02 0.21 14.86
CA SER A 94 21.45 -1.02 14.18
C SER A 94 20.35 -2.09 14.10
N ARG A 95 19.12 -1.75 14.48
CA ARG A 95 17.97 -2.65 14.43
C ARG A 95 16.70 -1.91 14.01
N PRO A 96 15.72 -2.60 13.42
CA PRO A 96 14.41 -2.02 13.18
C PRO A 96 13.72 -1.63 14.49
N LEU A 97 13.14 -0.44 14.51
CA LEU A 97 12.34 0.08 15.64
C LEU A 97 11.01 0.59 15.13
N HIS A 98 9.97 0.43 15.95
CA HIS A 98 8.68 1.06 15.67
C HIS A 98 8.85 2.60 15.59
N PRO A 99 8.12 3.32 14.70
CA PRO A 99 8.28 4.77 14.54
C PRO A 99 8.11 5.58 15.83
N PHE A 100 7.32 5.11 16.79
CA PHE A 100 7.20 5.74 18.12
C PHE A 100 8.38 5.48 19.07
N GLU A 101 9.28 4.55 18.74
CA GLU A 101 10.41 4.14 19.56
C GLU A 101 11.74 4.62 18.97
N GLY A 102 11.76 4.85 17.67
CA GLY A 102 12.95 5.25 16.94
C GLY A 102 13.18 6.76 17.02
N GLU A 103 14.44 7.14 17.22
CA GLU A 103 14.90 8.52 17.10
C GLU A 103 15.64 8.71 15.78
N THR A 104 15.45 9.87 15.14
CA THR A 104 16.17 10.20 13.90
C THR A 104 17.39 11.05 14.25
N ILE A 105 18.51 10.41 14.59
CA ILE A 105 19.77 11.06 14.94
C ILE A 105 20.74 10.90 13.76
N PRO A 106 21.02 11.97 12.99
CA PRO A 106 21.93 11.90 11.84
C PRO A 106 23.38 11.62 12.26
N ILE A 107 24.07 10.81 11.47
CA ILE A 107 25.51 10.59 11.58
C ILE A 107 26.18 11.23 10.37
N ASP A 108 27.37 11.79 10.58
CA ASP A 108 28.22 12.27 9.49
C ASP A 108 28.43 11.14 8.45
N PRO A 109 28.10 11.36 7.15
CA PRO A 109 28.17 10.32 6.14
C PRO A 109 29.58 9.71 5.99
N GLU A 110 30.64 10.47 6.15
CA GLU A 110 32.00 9.94 6.01
C GLU A 110 32.35 8.98 7.14
N LYS A 111 31.85 9.23 8.34
CA LYS A 111 31.98 8.30 9.47
C LYS A 111 31.05 7.10 9.29
N ALA A 112 29.84 7.33 8.84
CA ALA A 112 28.83 6.29 8.68
C ALA A 112 29.19 5.27 7.58
N LYS A 113 29.86 5.69 6.51
CA LYS A 113 30.35 4.80 5.45
C LYS A 113 31.31 3.73 5.97
N THR A 114 32.13 4.05 6.98
CA THR A 114 33.02 3.06 7.61
C THR A 114 32.26 1.97 8.37
N GLN A 115 30.99 2.20 8.66
CA GLN A 115 30.09 1.27 9.33
C GLN A 115 29.15 0.53 8.33
N GLY A 116 29.41 0.66 7.02
CA GLY A 116 28.58 0.04 5.98
C GLY A 116 27.26 0.77 5.70
N LYS A 117 27.12 2.01 6.18
CA LYS A 117 25.94 2.84 5.89
C LYS A 117 26.17 3.62 4.60
N TYR A 118 25.11 3.77 3.77
CA TYR A 118 25.27 4.34 2.43
C TYR A 118 24.08 5.18 1.96
N SER A 119 23.05 5.39 2.77
CA SER A 119 21.81 6.05 2.34
C SER A 119 21.26 6.96 3.43
N TRP A 120 20.53 8.01 3.03
CA TRP A 120 19.67 8.79 3.92
C TRP A 120 18.28 8.18 4.08
N ALA A 121 17.91 7.22 3.23
CA ALA A 121 16.62 6.57 3.34
C ALA A 121 16.60 5.55 4.47
N LYS A 122 15.60 5.63 5.32
CA LYS A 122 15.24 4.56 6.24
C LYS A 122 14.51 3.47 5.44
N SER A 123 14.62 2.23 5.86
CA SER A 123 13.99 1.09 5.23
C SER A 123 12.78 0.61 6.04
N PRO A 124 11.54 0.87 5.60
CA PRO A 124 10.36 0.32 6.25
C PRO A 124 10.40 -1.23 6.23
N ARG A 125 10.00 -1.81 7.35
CA ARG A 125 9.86 -3.26 7.55
C ARG A 125 8.54 -3.56 8.24
N TYR A 126 8.11 -4.78 8.12
CA TYR A 126 6.97 -5.31 8.86
C TYR A 126 7.39 -6.59 9.56
N ASP A 127 7.08 -6.71 10.84
CA ASP A 127 7.34 -7.93 11.61
C ASP A 127 6.28 -8.98 11.27
N VAL A 128 6.62 -9.87 10.36
CA VAL A 128 5.75 -10.95 9.90
C VAL A 128 5.89 -12.14 10.85
N GLU A 129 4.77 -12.63 11.36
CA GLU A 129 4.76 -13.75 12.29
C GLU A 129 5.48 -14.97 11.71
N GLY A 130 6.44 -15.50 12.46
CA GLY A 130 7.28 -16.61 12.05
C GLY A 130 8.42 -16.28 11.09
N PHE A 131 8.51 -15.04 10.58
CA PHE A 131 9.50 -14.64 9.59
C PHE A 131 10.34 -13.41 10.01
N GLY A 132 9.92 -12.68 11.06
CA GLY A 132 10.60 -11.47 11.51
C GLY A 132 10.38 -10.25 10.60
N HIS A 133 11.29 -9.28 10.68
CA HIS A 133 11.18 -8.01 9.96
C HIS A 133 11.50 -8.17 8.47
N LEU A 134 10.49 -8.20 7.63
CA LEU A 134 10.60 -8.35 6.18
C LEU A 134 10.37 -7.05 5.42
N PRO A 135 11.02 -6.85 4.27
CA PRO A 135 10.60 -5.85 3.29
C PRO A 135 9.32 -6.33 2.59
N LEU A 136 8.37 -5.42 2.42
CA LEU A 136 7.13 -5.68 1.72
C LEU A 136 6.92 -4.65 0.62
N GLU A 137 6.41 -5.10 -0.52
CA GLU A 137 6.03 -4.24 -1.63
C GLU A 137 4.71 -3.55 -1.33
N THR A 138 4.61 -2.26 -1.67
CA THR A 138 3.39 -1.46 -1.66
C THR A 138 2.96 -1.12 -3.09
N GLY A 139 1.75 -0.64 -3.27
CA GLY A 139 1.27 -0.16 -4.56
C GLY A 139 0.10 -0.95 -5.14
N PRO A 140 -0.25 -0.72 -6.41
CA PRO A 140 -1.42 -1.35 -7.02
C PRO A 140 -1.41 -2.88 -6.94
N LEU A 141 -0.29 -3.52 -7.20
CA LEU A 141 -0.18 -4.98 -7.10
C LEU A 141 -0.40 -5.45 -5.65
N ALA A 142 0.24 -4.79 -4.69
CA ALA A 142 0.09 -5.11 -3.28
C ALA A 142 -1.37 -4.96 -2.82
N ARG A 143 -2.06 -3.89 -3.21
CA ARG A 143 -3.49 -3.71 -2.91
C ARG A 143 -4.34 -4.86 -3.44
N ARG A 144 -4.08 -5.31 -4.67
CA ARG A 144 -4.84 -6.43 -5.28
C ARG A 144 -4.60 -7.75 -4.54
N VAL A 145 -3.35 -8.04 -4.22
CA VAL A 145 -2.99 -9.29 -3.52
C VAL A 145 -3.47 -9.26 -2.06
N ALA A 146 -3.25 -8.15 -1.35
CA ALA A 146 -3.69 -7.99 0.03
C ALA A 146 -5.23 -8.03 0.17
N ALA A 147 -5.96 -7.44 -0.79
CA ALA A 147 -7.43 -7.46 -0.79
C ALA A 147 -8.02 -8.86 -0.98
N ALA A 148 -7.28 -9.79 -1.58
CA ALA A 148 -7.76 -11.17 -1.77
C ALA A 148 -8.03 -11.89 -0.45
N GLY A 149 -7.20 -11.63 0.60
CA GLY A 149 -7.35 -12.22 1.93
C GLY A 149 -7.29 -13.75 1.97
N PRO A 150 -7.29 -14.35 3.17
CA PRO A 150 -7.10 -15.81 3.31
C PRO A 150 -8.32 -16.63 2.86
N ASN A 151 -9.49 -16.04 2.82
CA ASN A 151 -10.73 -16.79 2.55
C ASN A 151 -11.31 -16.53 1.17
N ALA A 152 -10.58 -15.86 0.27
CA ALA A 152 -11.03 -15.52 -1.09
C ALA A 152 -12.52 -15.06 -1.15
N ALA A 153 -13.10 -14.69 0.00
CA ALA A 153 -14.40 -14.04 0.01
C ALA A 153 -14.20 -12.78 -0.84
N PRO A 154 -14.94 -12.63 -1.90
CA PRO A 154 -14.75 -11.50 -2.79
C PRO A 154 -15.05 -10.23 -1.98
N HIS A 155 -14.02 -9.61 -1.45
CA HIS A 155 -14.13 -8.20 -1.13
C HIS A 155 -14.61 -7.51 -2.41
N GLN A 156 -15.46 -6.52 -2.28
CA GLN A 156 -16.01 -5.79 -3.43
C GLN A 156 -14.93 -5.32 -4.42
N ASP A 157 -13.66 -5.37 -3.97
CA ASP A 157 -12.52 -4.90 -4.70
C ASP A 157 -11.57 -6.01 -5.21
N SER A 158 -11.76 -7.27 -4.83
CA SER A 158 -11.01 -8.38 -5.42
C SER A 158 -11.56 -8.69 -6.81
N ASP A 159 -10.68 -8.71 -7.81
CA ASP A 159 -11.04 -9.09 -9.17
C ASP A 159 -10.54 -10.51 -9.43
N PRO A 160 -11.43 -11.49 -9.55
CA PRO A 160 -11.04 -12.88 -9.81
C PRO A 160 -10.20 -13.03 -11.08
N LEU A 161 -10.48 -12.23 -12.11
CA LEU A 161 -9.73 -12.26 -13.37
C LEU A 161 -8.28 -11.80 -13.17
N PHE A 162 -8.07 -10.71 -12.39
CA PHE A 162 -6.72 -10.26 -12.07
C PHE A 162 -5.96 -11.29 -11.25
N LEU A 163 -6.61 -11.90 -10.26
CA LEU A 163 -6.00 -12.95 -9.43
C LEU A 163 -5.64 -14.21 -10.23
N ASP A 164 -6.47 -14.59 -11.20
CA ASP A 164 -6.15 -15.70 -12.10
C ASP A 164 -4.87 -15.43 -12.91
N ILE A 165 -4.72 -14.20 -13.42
CA ILE A 165 -3.49 -13.79 -14.13
C ILE A 165 -2.29 -13.78 -13.19
N TYR A 166 -2.45 -13.17 -12.01
CA TYR A 166 -1.39 -13.13 -11.01
C TYR A 166 -0.92 -14.52 -10.60
N ASN A 167 -1.84 -15.46 -10.39
CA ASN A 167 -1.53 -16.84 -10.04
C ASN A 167 -0.79 -17.60 -11.16
N LYS A 168 -1.01 -17.21 -12.42
CA LYS A 168 -0.34 -17.81 -13.58
C LYS A 168 1.04 -17.23 -13.86
N ILE A 169 1.18 -15.92 -13.71
CA ILE A 169 2.39 -15.18 -14.11
C ILE A 169 3.27 -14.85 -12.89
N GLY A 170 2.66 -14.64 -11.72
CA GLY A 170 3.35 -14.15 -10.54
C GLY A 170 3.64 -12.65 -10.58
N PRO A 171 4.44 -12.15 -9.60
CA PRO A 171 4.85 -10.76 -9.57
C PRO A 171 5.79 -10.44 -10.73
N SER A 172 5.47 -9.41 -11.49
CA SER A 172 6.25 -8.99 -12.64
C SER A 172 5.97 -7.52 -12.99
N VAL A 173 6.74 -6.96 -13.90
CA VAL A 173 6.44 -5.64 -14.45
C VAL A 173 5.05 -5.62 -15.07
N LEU A 174 4.70 -6.67 -15.82
CA LEU A 174 3.39 -6.78 -16.46
C LEU A 174 2.25 -6.79 -15.44
N THR A 175 2.32 -7.62 -14.41
CA THR A 175 1.24 -7.70 -13.40
C THR A 175 1.10 -6.40 -12.61
N ARG A 176 2.18 -5.66 -12.36
CA ARG A 176 2.09 -4.32 -11.72
C ARG A 176 1.41 -3.30 -12.61
N GLN A 177 1.70 -3.31 -13.91
CA GLN A 177 1.02 -2.42 -14.85
C GLN A 177 -0.46 -2.77 -15.01
N LEU A 178 -0.79 -4.06 -15.10
CA LEU A 178 -2.17 -4.52 -15.14
C LEU A 178 -2.95 -4.14 -13.87
N ALA A 179 -2.35 -4.29 -12.69
CA ALA A 179 -2.96 -3.87 -11.43
C ALA A 179 -3.29 -2.37 -11.45
N ARG A 180 -2.36 -1.52 -11.89
CA ARG A 180 -2.54 -0.08 -11.99
C ARG A 180 -3.64 0.31 -12.97
N LEU A 181 -3.66 -0.29 -14.15
CA LEU A 181 -4.69 -0.05 -15.15
C LEU A 181 -6.07 -0.53 -14.70
N HIS A 182 -6.12 -1.60 -13.93
CA HIS A 182 -7.36 -2.15 -13.39
C HIS A 182 -7.97 -1.26 -12.29
N GLU A 183 -7.17 -0.53 -11.53
CA GLU A 183 -7.65 0.36 -10.48
C GLU A 183 -8.41 1.59 -11.03
N ALA A 184 -7.93 2.17 -12.11
CA ALA A 184 -8.45 3.42 -12.63
C ALA A 184 -9.98 3.41 -12.87
N PRO A 185 -10.60 2.44 -13.57
CA PRO A 185 -12.05 2.42 -13.78
C PRO A 185 -12.84 2.17 -12.49
N LYS A 186 -12.26 1.51 -11.49
CA LYS A 186 -12.90 1.31 -10.18
C LYS A 186 -12.96 2.62 -9.41
N TYR A 187 -11.86 3.34 -9.32
CA TYR A 187 -11.80 4.60 -8.61
C TYR A 187 -12.69 5.67 -9.24
N PHE A 188 -12.86 5.65 -10.54
CA PHE A 188 -13.75 6.57 -11.23
C PHE A 188 -15.20 6.50 -10.71
N LYS A 189 -15.71 5.31 -10.43
CA LYS A 189 -17.06 5.12 -9.87
C LYS A 189 -17.17 5.73 -8.47
N TRP A 190 -16.16 5.55 -7.62
CA TRP A 190 -16.17 6.10 -6.27
C TRP A 190 -16.03 7.62 -6.29
N VAL A 191 -15.11 8.15 -7.09
CA VAL A 191 -14.95 9.60 -7.25
C VAL A 191 -16.26 10.24 -7.68
N ARG A 192 -16.98 9.62 -8.62
CA ARG A 192 -18.31 10.09 -9.06
C ARG A 192 -19.29 10.11 -7.88
N SER A 193 -19.38 9.03 -7.14
CA SER A 193 -20.26 8.95 -5.96
C SER A 193 -19.90 9.98 -4.89
N TRP A 194 -18.62 10.24 -4.64
CA TRP A 194 -18.19 11.25 -3.66
C TRP A 194 -18.52 12.66 -4.14
N LEU A 195 -18.37 12.96 -5.42
CA LEU A 195 -18.77 14.25 -5.98
C LEU A 195 -20.25 14.52 -5.81
N ASP A 196 -21.09 13.49 -6.01
CA ASP A 196 -22.55 13.60 -5.84
C ASP A 196 -22.95 13.80 -4.35
N GLN A 197 -22.08 13.48 -3.40
CA GLN A 197 -22.30 13.64 -1.95
C GLN A 197 -21.77 14.95 -1.39
N LEU A 198 -21.02 15.74 -2.17
CA LEU A 198 -20.48 17.02 -1.67
C LEU A 198 -21.59 18.05 -1.41
N ASP A 199 -21.69 18.53 -0.17
CA ASP A 199 -22.47 19.73 0.14
C ASP A 199 -21.58 20.97 0.00
N LEU A 200 -21.78 21.71 -1.08
CA LEU A 200 -21.04 22.94 -1.37
C LEU A 200 -21.33 24.10 -0.39
N LYS A 201 -22.29 23.94 0.51
CA LYS A 201 -22.62 24.94 1.53
C LYS A 201 -21.89 24.68 2.84
N GLU A 202 -21.36 23.50 3.04
CA GLU A 202 -20.57 23.19 4.23
C GLU A 202 -19.16 23.79 4.17
N SER A 203 -18.56 23.95 5.33
CA SER A 203 -17.18 24.41 5.42
C SER A 203 -16.24 23.34 4.86
N PHE A 204 -15.32 23.73 3.99
CA PHE A 204 -14.30 22.84 3.44
C PHE A 204 -13.14 22.51 4.40
N TYR A 205 -13.17 23.06 5.62
CA TYR A 205 -12.16 22.85 6.64
C TYR A 205 -12.79 22.70 8.02
N SER A 206 -12.11 21.96 8.88
CA SER A 206 -12.39 21.88 10.31
C SER A 206 -11.43 22.80 11.06
N LYS A 207 -11.95 23.62 11.97
CA LYS A 207 -11.10 24.37 12.90
C LYS A 207 -10.74 23.44 14.06
N PRO A 208 -9.46 23.09 14.26
CA PRO A 208 -9.07 22.45 15.49
C PRO A 208 -9.27 23.44 16.64
N THR A 209 -9.99 23.03 17.66
CA THR A 209 -10.23 23.84 18.86
C THR A 209 -9.07 23.77 19.84
N GLU A 210 -8.45 22.62 19.95
CA GLU A 210 -7.26 22.37 20.78
C GLU A 210 -6.51 21.18 20.21
N TYR A 211 -5.18 21.17 20.35
CA TYR A 211 -4.36 20.00 20.06
C TYR A 211 -4.25 19.18 21.33
N ALA A 212 -4.82 17.99 21.32
CA ALA A 212 -4.64 17.06 22.43
C ALA A 212 -3.18 16.56 22.43
N GLU A 213 -2.57 16.54 23.61
CA GLU A 213 -1.30 15.81 23.78
C GLU A 213 -1.51 14.33 23.59
N GLY A 214 -0.54 13.65 22.97
CA GLY A 214 -0.62 12.22 22.75
C GLY A 214 0.09 11.73 21.50
N LYS A 215 -0.14 10.47 21.22
CA LYS A 215 0.39 9.79 20.03
C LYS A 215 -0.76 9.46 19.08
N GLY A 216 -0.54 9.73 17.80
CA GLY A 216 -1.49 9.43 16.73
C GLY A 216 -0.88 8.64 15.60
N PHE A 217 -1.71 7.85 14.94
CA PHE A 217 -1.37 7.10 13.74
C PHE A 217 -2.41 7.37 12.66
N GLY A 218 -1.93 7.62 11.45
CA GLY A 218 -2.76 7.71 10.25
C GLY A 218 -2.12 6.94 9.10
N ALA A 219 -2.94 6.28 8.29
CA ALA A 219 -2.46 5.62 7.08
C ALA A 219 -3.48 5.71 5.96
N THR A 220 -2.98 5.80 4.74
CA THR A 220 -3.76 5.83 3.52
C THR A 220 -3.00 5.17 2.37
N GLU A 221 -3.71 4.89 1.30
CA GLU A 221 -3.09 4.43 0.05
C GLU A 221 -3.03 5.58 -0.95
N ALA A 222 -1.84 5.88 -1.41
CA ALA A 222 -1.62 6.76 -2.55
C ALA A 222 -1.51 5.95 -3.85
N ALA A 223 -1.48 6.63 -4.98
CA ALA A 223 -1.38 5.97 -6.29
C ALA A 223 -0.20 4.98 -6.40
N ARG A 224 0.90 5.26 -5.71
CA ARG A 224 2.12 4.44 -5.75
C ARG A 224 2.24 3.45 -4.61
N GLY A 225 1.46 3.58 -3.56
CA GLY A 225 1.50 2.65 -2.44
C GLY A 225 1.08 3.26 -1.12
N ALA A 226 1.26 2.51 -0.06
CA ALA A 226 0.89 2.87 1.29
C ALA A 226 1.71 4.07 1.81
N LEU A 227 1.02 5.00 2.44
CA LEU A 227 1.59 6.08 3.25
C LEU A 227 1.09 5.89 4.67
N ALA A 228 1.98 6.01 5.64
CA ALA A 228 1.63 5.94 7.05
C ALA A 228 2.47 6.95 7.86
N ASP A 229 1.80 7.66 8.74
CA ASP A 229 2.42 8.67 9.60
C ASP A 229 2.13 8.35 11.07
N TRP A 230 3.17 8.48 11.89
CA TRP A 230 3.11 8.40 13.35
C TRP A 230 3.50 9.76 13.91
N ILE A 231 2.63 10.33 14.71
CA ILE A 231 2.78 11.69 15.23
C ILE A 231 2.76 11.65 16.75
N VAL A 232 3.69 12.36 17.38
CA VAL A 232 3.69 12.65 18.82
C VAL A 232 3.45 14.14 18.99
N ILE A 233 2.45 14.50 19.80
CA ILE A 233 2.14 15.88 20.14
C ILE A 233 2.43 16.09 21.62
N GLU A 234 3.38 16.96 21.91
CA GLU A 234 3.76 17.35 23.25
C GLU A 234 3.92 18.88 23.32
N ASN A 235 3.33 19.52 24.35
CA ASN A 235 3.38 20.97 24.52
C ASN A 235 2.92 21.75 23.27
N ASN A 236 1.85 21.30 22.61
CA ASN A 236 1.31 21.83 21.34
C ASN A 236 2.31 21.84 20.17
N LYS A 237 3.27 20.92 20.15
CA LYS A 237 4.25 20.76 19.07
C LYS A 237 4.24 19.30 18.59
N ILE A 238 4.54 19.13 17.30
CA ILE A 238 4.80 17.85 16.65
C ILE A 238 6.30 17.60 16.69
#